data_866a04af57d27c9b7a01a6010a367a37
#
_entry.id   866a04af57d27c9b7a01a6010a367a37
#
_cell.length_a   1.000
_cell.length_b   1.000
_cell.length_c   1.000
_cell.angle_alpha   90.00
_cell.angle_beta   90.00
_cell.angle_gamma   90.00
#
_symmetry.space_group_name_H-M   'P 1'
#
loop_
_entity.id
_entity.type
_entity.pdbx_description
1 polymer ?
#
loop_
_entity_poly.entity_id
_entity_poly.type
_entity_poly.pdbx_seq_one_letter_code
_entity_poly.pdbx_strand_id
1 'polypeptide(L)'
;MKIDDVARVAGALKGVRCTAPHGLAQWRYHGRLVARQLDDAHVVIRADFDYRDSVLRQFPGTFSVPTRYIKHMMVVADLARGDDGAIEDALEAAWQLQRGAD
;
A
#
# COMPACT_ATOMS: atom_id res chain seq x y z
N MET A 1 3.16 13.17 -0.35
CA MET A 1 3.38 12.18 -1.42
C MET A 1 2.19 12.21 -2.37
N LYS A 2 2.43 12.00 -3.64
CA LYS A 2 1.40 11.93 -4.67
C LYS A 2 1.37 10.52 -5.28
N ILE A 3 0.35 10.22 -6.06
CA ILE A 3 0.24 8.92 -6.74
C ILE A 3 1.48 8.64 -7.60
N ASP A 4 2.03 9.66 -8.26
CA ASP A 4 3.26 9.50 -9.06
C ASP A 4 4.45 9.04 -8.20
N ASP A 5 4.52 9.49 -6.96
CA ASP A 5 5.57 9.06 -6.03
C ASP A 5 5.36 7.60 -5.62
N VAL A 6 4.12 7.18 -5.39
CA VAL A 6 3.79 5.78 -5.13
C VAL A 6 4.18 4.91 -6.34
N ALA A 7 3.88 5.36 -7.55
CA ALA A 7 4.24 4.66 -8.77
C ALA A 7 5.75 4.50 -8.89
N ARG A 8 6.52 5.52 -8.55
CA ARG A 8 7.98 5.48 -8.57
C ARG A 8 8.53 4.47 -7.54
N VAL A 9 8.03 4.54 -6.31
CA VAL A 9 8.50 3.65 -5.23
C VAL A 9 8.10 2.20 -5.49
N ALA A 10 6.81 1.95 -5.75
CA ALA A 10 6.30 0.60 -5.98
C ALA A 10 6.86 0.01 -7.28
N GLY A 11 6.97 0.83 -8.32
CA GLY A 11 7.49 0.37 -9.62
C GLY A 11 8.97 0.03 -9.60
N ALA A 12 9.74 0.53 -8.63
CA ALA A 12 11.14 0.20 -8.45
C ALA A 12 11.34 -1.15 -7.73
N LEU A 13 10.31 -1.70 -7.11
CA LEU A 13 10.38 -2.99 -6.42
C LEU A 13 10.43 -4.12 -7.47
N LYS A 14 11.38 -5.03 -7.30
CA LYS A 14 11.64 -6.09 -8.30
C LYS A 14 10.41 -6.96 -8.50
N GLY A 15 10.03 -7.14 -9.77
CA GLY A 15 8.91 -8.00 -10.14
C GLY A 15 7.52 -7.34 -10.00
N VAL A 16 7.46 -6.08 -9.59
CA VAL A 16 6.20 -5.35 -9.48
C VAL A 16 5.84 -4.76 -10.84
N ARG A 17 4.58 -4.95 -11.24
CA ARG A 17 4.01 -4.37 -12.45
C ARG A 17 2.82 -3.49 -12.10
N CYS A 18 2.71 -2.38 -12.82
CA CYS A 18 1.58 -1.45 -12.69
C CYS A 18 0.60 -1.67 -13.83
N THR A 19 -0.68 -1.77 -13.49
CA THR A 19 -1.80 -1.69 -14.42
C THR A 19 -2.79 -0.65 -13.91
N ALA A 20 -3.71 -0.21 -14.76
CA ALA A 20 -4.68 0.80 -14.36
C ALA A 20 -6.08 0.44 -14.88
N PRO A 21 -6.66 -0.68 -14.40
CA PRO A 21 -8.03 -1.02 -14.79
C PRO A 21 -8.97 0.08 -14.30
N HIS A 22 -9.88 0.51 -15.16
CA HIS A 22 -10.84 1.58 -14.86
C HIS A 22 -10.19 2.92 -14.44
N GLY A 23 -8.93 3.14 -14.87
CA GLY A 23 -8.24 4.41 -14.60
C GLY A 23 -7.59 4.54 -13.23
N LEU A 24 -7.69 3.53 -12.38
CA LEU A 24 -7.04 3.52 -11.07
C LEU A 24 -5.86 2.55 -11.08
N ALA A 25 -4.70 3.03 -10.63
CA ALA A 25 -3.46 2.24 -10.66
C ALA A 25 -3.49 1.08 -9.66
N GLN A 26 -2.93 -0.05 -10.09
CA GLN A 26 -2.69 -1.21 -9.24
C GLN A 26 -1.26 -1.68 -9.44
N TRP A 27 -0.59 -2.04 -8.36
CA TRP A 27 0.78 -2.57 -8.38
C TRP A 27 0.74 -4.00 -7.84
N ARG A 28 1.18 -4.96 -8.67
CA ARG A 28 1.14 -6.38 -8.35
C ARG A 28 2.51 -7.02 -8.51
N TYR A 29 2.83 -7.94 -7.60
CA TYR A 29 3.98 -8.81 -7.69
C TYR A 29 3.50 -10.19 -8.10
N HIS A 30 3.87 -10.64 -9.31
CA HIS A 30 3.47 -11.96 -9.85
C HIS A 30 1.95 -12.19 -9.70
N GLY A 31 1.14 -11.19 -10.01
CA GLY A 31 -0.31 -11.24 -9.92
C GLY A 31 -0.89 -11.01 -8.52
N ARG A 32 -0.06 -10.93 -7.48
CA ARG A 32 -0.50 -10.67 -6.11
C ARG A 32 -0.46 -9.17 -5.81
N LEU A 33 -1.52 -8.66 -5.23
CA LEU A 33 -1.65 -7.23 -4.96
C LEU A 33 -0.62 -6.75 -3.93
N VAL A 34 0.15 -5.72 -4.28
CA VAL A 34 1.00 -4.97 -3.36
C VAL A 34 0.25 -3.73 -2.86
N ALA A 35 -0.27 -2.95 -3.79
CA ALA A 35 -1.02 -1.74 -3.48
C ALA A 35 -1.95 -1.40 -4.65
N ARG A 36 -3.00 -0.62 -4.35
CA ARG A 36 -3.87 -0.08 -5.39
C ARG A 36 -4.32 1.32 -5.02
N GLN A 37 -4.47 2.15 -6.04
CA GLN A 37 -5.01 3.49 -5.88
C GLN A 37 -6.48 3.42 -5.49
N LEU A 38 -6.85 4.15 -4.44
CA LEU A 38 -8.25 4.27 -4.02
C LEU A 38 -8.86 5.55 -4.61
N ASP A 39 -8.13 6.65 -4.50
CA ASP A 39 -8.45 7.94 -5.12
C ASP A 39 -7.15 8.74 -5.28
N ASP A 40 -7.24 10.05 -5.58
CA ASP A 40 -6.05 10.87 -5.83
C ASP A 40 -5.14 11.03 -4.60
N ALA A 41 -5.65 10.80 -3.41
CA ALA A 41 -4.94 11.05 -2.16
C ALA A 41 -4.78 9.81 -1.27
N HIS A 42 -5.31 8.66 -1.67
CA HIS A 42 -5.30 7.45 -0.84
C HIS A 42 -4.92 6.21 -1.63
N VAL A 43 -4.13 5.35 -1.02
CA VAL A 43 -3.81 4.03 -1.57
C VAL A 43 -4.11 2.95 -0.53
N VAL A 44 -4.58 1.80 -1.01
CA VAL A 44 -4.72 0.59 -0.20
C VAL A 44 -3.43 -0.19 -0.35
N ILE A 45 -2.83 -0.59 0.77
CA ILE A 45 -1.55 -1.33 0.80
C ILE A 45 -1.78 -2.66 1.52
N ARG A 46 -1.35 -3.77 0.93
CA ARG A 46 -1.41 -5.07 1.59
C ARG A 46 -0.52 -5.04 2.83
N ALA A 47 -1.06 -5.58 3.93
CA ALA A 47 -0.33 -5.64 5.20
C ALA A 47 -0.90 -6.81 6.00
N ASP A 48 -0.02 -7.64 6.58
CA ASP A 48 -0.53 -8.61 7.54
C ASP A 48 -1.07 -7.89 8.78
N PHE A 49 -1.83 -8.59 9.61
CA PHE A 49 -2.54 -7.95 10.72
C PHE A 49 -1.57 -7.36 11.76
N ASP A 50 -0.44 -8.00 12.02
CA ASP A 50 0.53 -7.50 12.99
C ASP A 50 1.19 -6.21 12.49
N TYR A 51 1.61 -6.18 11.23
CA TYR A 51 2.19 -4.98 10.63
C TYR A 51 1.16 -3.85 10.59
N ARG A 52 -0.08 -4.17 10.19
CA ARG A 52 -1.18 -3.21 10.15
C ARG A 52 -1.40 -2.56 11.51
N ASP A 53 -1.50 -3.38 12.56
CA ASP A 53 -1.73 -2.88 13.92
C ASP A 53 -0.57 -1.98 14.38
N SER A 54 0.66 -2.36 14.04
CA SER A 54 1.85 -1.59 14.38
C SER A 54 1.83 -0.20 13.75
N VAL A 55 1.57 -0.10 12.44
CA VAL A 55 1.57 1.21 11.76
C VAL A 55 0.39 2.07 12.16
N LEU A 56 -0.74 1.46 12.48
CA LEU A 56 -1.90 2.22 13.00
C LEU A 56 -1.56 2.88 14.35
N ARG A 57 -0.79 2.21 15.20
CA ARG A 57 -0.35 2.78 16.48
C ARG A 57 0.72 3.84 16.30
N GLN A 58 1.71 3.59 15.43
CA GLN A 58 2.86 4.47 15.25
C GLN A 58 2.55 5.69 14.40
N PHE A 59 1.67 5.54 13.41
CA PHE A 59 1.38 6.59 12.44
C PHE A 59 -0.14 6.75 12.24
N PRO A 60 -0.87 7.13 13.31
CA PRO A 60 -2.34 7.23 13.23
C PRO A 60 -2.85 8.30 12.27
N GLY A 61 -2.02 9.30 11.95
CA GLY A 61 -2.36 10.33 10.95
C GLY A 61 -2.06 9.89 9.52
N THR A 62 -1.33 8.79 9.33
CA THR A 62 -0.95 8.29 8.02
C THR A 62 -1.83 7.14 7.56
N PHE A 63 -2.16 6.22 8.48
CA PHE A 63 -2.85 4.98 8.14
C PHE A 63 -4.20 4.88 8.84
N SER A 64 -5.15 4.25 8.15
CA SER A 64 -6.48 3.94 8.68
C SER A 64 -6.98 2.61 8.12
N VAL A 65 -7.99 2.05 8.76
CA VAL A 65 -8.67 0.83 8.26
C VAL A 65 -10.17 1.12 8.20
N PRO A 66 -10.72 1.43 7.03
CA PRO A 66 -12.16 1.54 6.87
C PRO A 66 -12.86 0.25 7.29
N THR A 67 -14.08 0.35 7.79
CA THR A 67 -14.86 -0.80 8.28
C THR A 67 -14.90 -1.94 7.27
N ARG A 68 -15.06 -1.63 5.97
CA ARG A 68 -15.12 -2.64 4.90
C ARG A 68 -13.85 -3.47 4.76
N TYR A 69 -12.70 -2.98 5.28
CA TYR A 69 -11.41 -3.69 5.18
C TYR A 69 -10.98 -4.33 6.49
N ILE A 70 -11.79 -4.25 7.55
CA ILE A 70 -11.34 -4.64 8.89
C ILE A 70 -10.91 -6.11 8.98
N LYS A 71 -11.54 -6.98 8.16
CA LYS A 71 -11.23 -8.41 8.10
C LYS A 71 -10.19 -8.77 7.04
N HIS A 72 -9.66 -7.77 6.34
CA HIS A 72 -8.72 -7.98 5.24
C HIS A 72 -7.32 -7.52 5.66
N MET A 73 -6.29 -8.22 5.16
CA MET A 73 -4.89 -7.86 5.39
C MET A 73 -4.49 -6.68 4.52
N MET A 74 -5.00 -5.50 4.86
CA MET A 74 -4.71 -4.26 4.14
C MET A 74 -4.93 -3.04 5.04
N VAL A 75 -4.31 -1.94 4.65
CA VAL A 75 -4.38 -0.66 5.34
C VAL A 75 -4.49 0.44 4.27
N VAL A 76 -5.14 1.54 4.61
CA VAL A 76 -5.24 2.71 3.73
C VAL A 76 -4.25 3.77 4.18
N ALA A 77 -3.44 4.27 3.25
CA ALA A 77 -2.51 5.36 3.50
C ALA A 77 -3.06 6.67 2.94
N ASP A 78 -2.97 7.74 3.74
CA ASP A 78 -3.30 9.10 3.33
C ASP A 78 -2.02 9.75 2.78
N LEU A 79 -1.97 9.96 1.46
CA LEU A 79 -0.78 10.49 0.80
C LEU A 79 -0.57 11.97 1.08
N ALA A 80 -1.66 12.73 1.28
CA ALA A 80 -1.58 14.18 1.47
C ALA A 80 -1.04 14.55 2.86
N ARG A 81 -1.42 13.81 3.89
CA ARG A 81 -1.10 14.11 5.29
C ARG A 81 -0.12 13.13 5.91
N GLY A 82 0.12 12.02 5.25
CA GLY A 82 0.88 10.92 5.80
C GLY A 82 2.38 11.17 5.82
N ASP A 83 3.07 10.37 6.62
CA ASP A 83 4.51 10.31 6.69
C ASP A 83 5.04 9.53 5.49
N ASP A 84 5.81 10.19 4.62
CA ASP A 84 6.30 9.60 3.37
C ASP A 84 7.17 8.36 3.64
N GLY A 85 8.06 8.43 4.62
CA GLY A 85 8.92 7.30 4.97
C GLY A 85 8.12 6.09 5.44
N ALA A 86 7.07 6.31 6.24
CA ALA A 86 6.18 5.24 6.70
C ALA A 86 5.42 4.60 5.55
N ILE A 87 5.00 5.39 4.56
CA ILE A 87 4.31 4.88 3.38
C ILE A 87 5.26 4.06 2.50
N GLU A 88 6.49 4.57 2.29
CA GLU A 88 7.50 3.82 1.53
C GLU A 88 7.82 2.48 2.20
N ASP A 89 7.99 2.48 3.53
CA ASP A 89 8.23 1.25 4.29
C ASP A 89 7.05 0.28 4.18
N ALA A 90 5.81 0.79 4.20
CA ALA A 90 4.63 -0.04 4.05
C ALA A 90 4.54 -0.70 2.67
N LEU A 91 4.91 0.04 1.62
CA LEU A 91 4.95 -0.51 0.25
C LEU A 91 6.00 -1.62 0.15
N GLU A 92 7.18 -1.42 0.71
CA GLU A 92 8.22 -2.44 0.74
C GLU A 92 7.79 -3.67 1.56
N ALA A 93 7.16 -3.45 2.72
CA ALA A 93 6.64 -4.54 3.55
C ALA A 93 5.58 -5.36 2.82
N ALA A 94 4.70 -4.70 2.07
CA ALA A 94 3.70 -5.39 1.25
C ALA A 94 4.36 -6.24 0.14
N TRP A 95 5.38 -5.71 -0.51
CA TRP A 95 6.16 -6.44 -1.49
C TRP A 95 6.83 -7.68 -0.87
N GLN A 96 7.46 -7.52 0.30
CA GLN A 96 8.07 -8.64 1.03
C GLN A 96 7.02 -9.69 1.41
N LEU A 97 5.85 -9.26 1.85
CA LEU A 97 4.75 -10.17 2.19
C LEU A 97 4.34 -11.01 0.97
N GLN A 98 4.18 -10.38 -0.18
CA GLN A 98 3.77 -11.08 -1.40
C GLN A 98 4.88 -11.99 -1.95
N ARG A 99 6.13 -11.61 -1.78
CA ARG A 99 7.27 -12.47 -2.13
C ARG A 99 7.35 -13.71 -1.24
N GLY A 100 7.05 -13.57 0.04
CA GLY A 100 7.06 -14.70 0.98
C GLY A 100 6.01 -15.77 0.67
N ALA A 101 5.04 -15.45 -0.19
CA ALA A 101 4.02 -16.41 -0.65
C ALA A 101 4.51 -17.29 -1.81
N ASP A 102 5.70 -17.08 -2.31
CA ASP A 102 6.27 -17.87 -3.43
C ASP A 102 6.68 -19.27 -2.98
#